data_f8f2f8cd386db85f5e1efa9b6f58841f
#
_entry.id   f8f2f8cd386db85f5e1efa9b6f58841f
#
_cell.length_a   1.000
_cell.length_b   1.000
_cell.length_c   1.000
_cell.angle_alpha   90.00
_cell.angle_beta   90.00
_cell.angle_gamma   90.00
#
_symmetry.space_group_name_H-M   'P 1'
#
loop_
_entity.id
_entity.type
_entity.pdbx_description
1 polymer ?
#
loop_
_entity_poly.entity_id
_entity_poly.type
_entity_poly.pdbx_seq_one_letter_code
_entity_poly.pdbx_strand_id
1 'polypeptide(L)'
;ECAHPLFRTHPETGRKALYMGGHVQTFDGFEEAEAEPILDFLREHSVRPEFTCRVNWEPGTLTLWDNRSVQHYAIPDYNERRRMHRITICGDTPF
;
A
#
# COMPACT_ATOMS: atom_id res chain seq x y z
N GLU A 1 -2.47 -17.88 -4.65
CA GLU A 1 -3.35 -16.87 -5.25
C GLU A 1 -4.48 -16.60 -4.28
N CYS A 2 -4.74 -15.33 -3.97
CA CYS A 2 -5.76 -14.93 -3.00
C CYS A 2 -6.47 -13.69 -3.54
N ALA A 3 -7.81 -13.72 -3.55
CA ALA A 3 -8.61 -12.57 -3.96
C ALA A 3 -8.92 -11.69 -2.75
N HIS A 4 -8.79 -10.39 -2.94
CA HIS A 4 -9.12 -9.37 -1.94
C HIS A 4 -9.99 -8.28 -2.58
N PRO A 5 -10.84 -7.58 -1.80
CA PRO A 5 -11.58 -6.45 -2.32
C PRO A 5 -10.64 -5.32 -2.74
N LEU A 6 -10.89 -4.72 -3.89
CA LEU A 6 -10.14 -3.55 -4.37
C LEU A 6 -10.32 -2.34 -3.44
N PHE A 7 -11.54 -2.16 -2.94
CA PHE A 7 -11.87 -1.13 -1.96
C PHE A 7 -12.17 -1.79 -0.62
N ARG A 8 -11.13 -1.88 0.21
CA ARG A 8 -11.24 -2.47 1.52
C ARG A 8 -11.94 -1.54 2.49
N THR A 9 -12.87 -2.07 3.27
CA THR A 9 -13.48 -1.35 4.39
C THR A 9 -12.59 -1.45 5.62
N HIS A 10 -12.25 -0.30 6.21
CA HIS A 10 -11.50 -0.27 7.46
C HIS A 10 -12.40 -0.72 8.63
N PRO A 11 -11.99 -1.74 9.41
CA PRO A 11 -12.88 -2.36 10.40
C PRO A 11 -13.28 -1.45 11.56
N GLU A 12 -12.47 -0.45 11.88
CA GLU A 12 -12.72 0.46 12.99
C GLU A 12 -13.44 1.75 12.55
N THR A 13 -13.11 2.27 11.37
CA THR A 13 -13.65 3.55 10.90
C THR A 13 -14.81 3.40 9.92
N GLY A 14 -14.98 2.23 9.30
CA GLY A 14 -15.95 1.98 8.23
C GLY A 14 -15.62 2.68 6.91
N ARG A 15 -14.51 3.42 6.83
CA ARG A 15 -14.09 4.10 5.61
C ARG A 15 -13.50 3.11 4.61
N LYS A 16 -13.73 3.37 3.34
CA LYS A 16 -13.13 2.58 2.26
C LYS A 16 -11.81 3.20 1.80
N ALA A 17 -10.84 2.34 1.56
CA ALA A 17 -9.55 2.70 1.00
C ALA A 17 -9.24 1.81 -0.19
N LEU A 18 -8.51 2.34 -1.16
CA LEU A 18 -7.96 1.56 -2.26
C LEU A 18 -6.93 0.57 -1.69
N TYR A 19 -7.24 -0.71 -1.79
CA TYR A 19 -6.42 -1.79 -1.25
C TYR A 19 -5.72 -2.55 -2.37
N MET A 20 -4.66 -1.95 -2.90
CA MET A 20 -3.84 -2.60 -3.91
C MET A 20 -2.36 -2.30 -3.66
N GLY A 21 -1.58 -3.37 -3.55
CA GLY A 21 -0.13 -3.29 -3.52
C GLY A 21 0.47 -3.60 -4.89
N GLY A 22 1.79 -3.61 -4.95
CA GLY A 22 2.53 -3.98 -6.18
C GLY A 22 2.33 -5.43 -6.64
N HIS A 23 1.63 -6.25 -5.86
CA HIS A 23 1.39 -7.66 -6.17
C HIS A 23 0.06 -7.93 -6.89
N VAL A 24 -0.78 -6.92 -7.07
CA VAL A 24 -2.05 -7.08 -7.79
C VAL A 24 -1.75 -7.28 -9.27
N GLN A 25 -2.23 -8.40 -9.82
CA GLN A 25 -2.00 -8.79 -11.20
C GLN A 25 -3.22 -8.53 -12.08
N THR A 26 -4.41 -8.87 -11.59
CA THR A 26 -5.65 -8.73 -12.33
C THR A 26 -6.84 -8.60 -11.37
N PHE A 27 -8.02 -8.39 -11.93
CA PHE A 27 -9.29 -8.47 -11.23
C PHE A 27 -9.95 -9.81 -11.51
N ASP A 28 -10.75 -10.30 -10.55
CA ASP A 28 -11.54 -11.51 -10.77
C ASP A 28 -12.48 -11.34 -11.97
N GLY A 29 -12.41 -12.30 -12.89
CA GLY A 29 -13.18 -12.26 -14.14
C GLY A 29 -12.61 -11.38 -15.26
N PHE A 30 -11.41 -10.79 -15.08
CA PHE A 30 -10.73 -10.00 -16.11
C PHE A 30 -9.53 -10.75 -16.67
N GLU A 31 -9.28 -10.58 -17.95
CA GLU A 31 -7.98 -10.91 -18.53
C GLU A 31 -6.93 -9.87 -18.10
N GLU A 32 -5.65 -10.26 -18.03
CA GLU A 32 -4.57 -9.33 -17.63
C GLU A 32 -4.53 -8.07 -18.49
N ALA A 33 -4.68 -8.22 -19.81
CA ALA A 33 -4.68 -7.10 -20.74
C ALA A 33 -5.84 -6.11 -20.53
N GLU A 34 -6.96 -6.56 -19.98
CA GLU A 34 -8.10 -5.71 -19.64
C GLU A 34 -7.89 -4.99 -18.32
N ALA A 35 -7.26 -5.68 -17.35
CA ALA A 35 -7.01 -5.15 -16.01
C ALA A 35 -5.86 -4.13 -15.98
N GLU A 36 -4.83 -4.31 -16.81
CA GLU A 36 -3.60 -3.51 -16.77
C GLU A 36 -3.84 -1.99 -16.87
N PRO A 37 -4.60 -1.47 -17.84
CA PRO A 37 -4.82 -0.01 -17.94
C PRO A 37 -5.61 0.53 -16.75
N ILE A 38 -6.47 -0.26 -16.13
CA ILE A 38 -7.21 0.13 -14.92
C ILE A 38 -6.27 0.18 -13.72
N LEU A 39 -5.42 -0.83 -13.57
CA LEU A 39 -4.43 -0.91 -12.50
C LEU A 39 -3.43 0.23 -12.60
N ASP A 40 -2.97 0.56 -13.80
CA ASP A 40 -2.03 1.65 -14.03
C ASP A 40 -2.64 3.00 -13.67
N PHE A 41 -3.87 3.25 -14.09
CA PHE A 41 -4.60 4.46 -13.68
C PHE A 41 -4.71 4.57 -12.16
N LEU A 42 -5.07 3.50 -11.46
CA LEU A 42 -5.21 3.50 -10.02
C LEU A 42 -3.86 3.68 -9.30
N ARG A 43 -2.79 3.08 -9.83
CA ARG A 43 -1.42 3.27 -9.30
C ARG A 43 -1.00 4.74 -9.44
N GLU A 44 -1.14 5.32 -10.61
CA GLU A 44 -0.82 6.73 -10.85
C GLU A 44 -1.64 7.66 -9.98
N HIS A 45 -2.93 7.38 -9.83
CA HIS A 45 -3.81 8.17 -8.97
C HIS A 45 -3.39 8.10 -7.50
N SER A 46 -3.05 6.92 -7.00
CA SER A 46 -2.72 6.70 -5.58
C SER A 46 -1.45 7.42 -5.12
N VAL A 47 -0.54 7.73 -6.03
CA VAL A 47 0.73 8.40 -5.72
C VAL A 47 0.74 9.89 -6.04
N ARG A 48 -0.42 10.49 -6.30
CA ARG A 48 -0.52 11.95 -6.46
C ARG A 48 -0.05 12.67 -5.19
N PRO A 49 0.61 13.82 -5.31
CA PRO A 49 1.12 14.56 -4.16
C PRO A 49 0.10 14.82 -3.06
N GLU A 50 -1.18 15.01 -3.42
CA GLU A 50 -2.29 15.25 -2.48
C GLU A 50 -2.54 14.07 -1.53
N PHE A 51 -2.13 12.85 -1.93
CA PHE A 51 -2.35 11.62 -1.17
C PHE A 51 -1.08 11.07 -0.53
N THR A 52 0.04 11.76 -0.65
CA THR A 52 1.33 11.27 -0.20
C THR A 52 1.94 12.14 0.87
N CYS A 53 2.73 11.52 1.73
CA CYS A 53 3.63 12.20 2.64
C CYS A 53 4.97 11.46 2.67
N ARG A 54 6.02 12.16 3.04
CA ARG A 54 7.36 11.60 3.17
C ARG A 54 7.78 11.59 4.63
N VAL A 55 8.30 10.45 5.07
CA VAL A 55 8.89 10.30 6.40
C VAL A 55 10.41 10.35 6.25
N ASN A 56 11.05 11.29 6.94
CA ASN A 56 12.50 11.35 7.05
C ASN A 56 12.95 10.52 8.26
N TRP A 57 13.84 9.57 8.01
CA TRP A 57 14.35 8.69 9.03
C TRP A 57 15.62 9.25 9.66
N GLU A 58 15.65 9.30 10.99
CA GLU A 58 16.81 9.58 11.80
C GLU A 58 17.05 8.45 12.79
N PRO A 59 18.25 8.29 13.36
CA PRO A 59 18.48 7.33 14.43
C PRO A 59 17.50 7.54 15.59
N GLY A 60 16.80 6.46 16.00
CA GLY A 60 15.77 6.51 17.03
C GLY A 60 14.37 6.86 16.57
N THR A 61 14.15 7.15 15.29
CA THR A 61 12.81 7.37 14.74
C THR A 61 11.98 6.09 14.78
N LEU A 62 10.78 6.19 15.34
CA LEU A 62 9.74 5.14 15.30
C LEU A 62 8.59 5.63 14.43
N THR A 63 8.26 4.87 13.39
CA THR A 63 7.14 5.17 12.52
C THR A 63 6.14 4.04 12.54
N LEU A 64 4.87 4.37 12.75
CA LEU A 64 3.75 3.43 12.68
C LEU A 64 2.84 3.84 11.52
N TRP A 65 2.38 2.87 10.75
CA TRP A 65 1.37 3.06 9.73
C TRP A 65 0.41 1.89 9.69
N ASP A 66 -0.78 2.16 9.20
CA ASP A 66 -1.82 1.15 9.07
C ASP A 66 -1.84 0.58 7.65
N ASN A 67 -1.33 -0.64 7.49
CA ASN A 67 -1.29 -1.33 6.19
C ASN A 67 -2.68 -1.57 5.58
N ARG A 68 -3.74 -1.42 6.36
CA ARG A 68 -5.11 -1.58 5.87
C ARG A 68 -5.57 -0.42 4.99
N SER A 69 -4.92 0.75 5.12
CA SER A 69 -5.30 1.98 4.44
C SER A 69 -4.14 2.74 3.80
N VAL A 70 -2.90 2.34 4.03
CA VAL A 70 -1.70 3.05 3.58
C VAL A 70 -0.77 2.14 2.81
N GLN A 71 -0.26 2.64 1.69
CA GLN A 71 0.85 2.04 0.96
C GLN A 71 2.14 2.77 1.30
N HIS A 72 3.25 2.09 1.17
CA HIS A 72 4.57 2.66 1.44
C HIS A 72 5.64 2.05 0.55
N TYR A 73 6.71 2.79 0.33
CA TYR A 73 7.92 2.24 -0.26
C TYR A 73 9.17 2.94 0.28
N ALA A 74 10.29 2.26 0.22
CA ALA A 74 11.57 2.81 0.65
C ALA A 74 12.20 3.62 -0.48
N ILE A 75 12.58 4.87 -0.19
CA ILE A 75 13.29 5.73 -1.14
C ILE A 75 14.79 5.47 -0.99
N PRO A 76 15.50 5.03 -2.05
CA PRO A 76 16.92 4.72 -1.99
C PRO A 76 17.79 5.98 -2.14
N ASP A 77 17.67 6.91 -1.21
CA ASP A 77 18.34 8.21 -1.20
C ASP A 77 19.50 8.30 -0.20
N TYR A 78 20.07 7.16 0.19
CA TYR A 78 21.16 7.08 1.16
C TYR A 78 22.37 6.34 0.58
N ASN A 79 23.56 6.75 0.99
CA ASN A 79 24.86 6.18 0.55
C ASN A 79 25.56 5.38 1.65
N GLU A 80 25.09 5.47 2.89
CA GLU A 80 25.67 4.81 4.05
C GLU A 80 24.87 3.57 4.44
N ARG A 81 25.48 2.72 5.28
CA ARG A 81 24.79 1.54 5.80
C ARG A 81 23.59 1.98 6.65
N ARG A 82 22.42 1.48 6.28
CA ARG A 82 21.16 1.70 6.99
C ARG A 82 20.66 0.38 7.56
N ARG A 83 20.30 0.36 8.84
CA ARG A 83 19.65 -0.77 9.47
C ARG A 83 18.30 -0.35 10.00
N MET A 84 17.28 -1.11 9.63
CA MET A 84 15.91 -0.88 10.04
C MET A 84 15.34 -2.16 10.67
N HIS A 85 14.54 -1.99 11.70
CA HIS A 85 13.78 -3.06 12.31
C HIS A 85 12.30 -2.88 11.99
N ARG A 86 11.63 -3.98 11.63
CA ARG A 86 10.22 -3.96 11.30
C ARG A 86 9.48 -5.04 12.08
N ILE A 87 8.34 -4.65 12.65
CA ILE A 87 7.38 -5.56 13.29
C ILE A 87 6.04 -5.34 12.62
N THR A 88 5.38 -6.42 12.22
CA THR A 88 4.04 -6.39 11.64
C THR A 88 3.08 -7.06 12.60
N ILE A 89 2.01 -6.36 12.95
CA ILE A 89 0.91 -6.89 13.75
C ILE A 89 -0.11 -7.51 12.80
N CYS A 90 -0.55 -8.73 13.09
CA CYS A 90 -1.61 -9.39 12.32
C CYS A 90 -2.93 -8.62 12.45
N GLY A 91 -3.64 -8.51 11.34
CA GLY A 91 -4.94 -7.87 11.27
C GLY A 91 -6.07 -8.84 10.90
N ASP A 92 -7.18 -8.27 10.50
CA ASP A 92 -8.37 -8.96 10.02
C ASP A 92 -8.25 -9.42 8.56
N THR A 93 -9.19 -10.25 8.13
CA THR A 93 -9.38 -10.58 6.72
C THR A 93 -9.98 -9.37 5.99
N PRO A 94 -9.41 -8.93 4.84
CA PRO A 94 -9.96 -7.83 4.07
C PRO A 94 -11.41 -8.05 3.63
N PHE A 95 -12.21 -7.03 3.76
CA PHE A 95 -13.61 -7.05 3.33
C PHE A 95 -14.07 -5.73 2.74
#